data_92bec144c6536cdec5c4bfabd1bd10d3
#
_entry.id   92bec144c6536cdec5c4bfabd1bd10d3
#
_cell.length_a   1.000
_cell.length_b   1.000
_cell.length_c   1.000
_cell.angle_alpha   90.00
_cell.angle_beta   90.00
_cell.angle_gamma   90.00
#
_symmetry.space_group_name_H-M   'P 1'
#
loop_
_entity.id
_entity.type
_entity.pdbx_description
1 polymer ?
#
loop_
_entity_poly.entity_id
_entity_poly.type
_entity_poly.pdbx_seq_one_letter_code
_entity_poly.pdbx_strand_id
1 'polypeptide(L)'
;LPIKGMIGLSLGEYVALIASNALSFEEGIKLVADRAHFMQQDADREISTLAAVLDPQLQEIQELITAQQENNQRVYIANYNSPQQIVVGGTLTDLKATLKKIEEDNLAKRTILLKVNGAFHTPFFNGARQQMHNRLQTVDFHEPQIEVISNTTNSLFHCEDLPGILEKQLAVPTHFGANVKELVKHAKIDTTLEIGPGKTLSRFAHQVDQQLNTQHIENLADYEKFIKEQKD
;
A
#
# COMPACT_ATOMS: atom_id res chain seq x y z
N LEU A 1 17.11 16.68 -9.49
CA LEU A 1 17.18 15.22 -9.56
C LEU A 1 16.31 14.71 -10.71
N PRO A 2 16.80 13.79 -11.55
CA PRO A 2 15.97 13.15 -12.56
C PRO A 2 15.10 12.08 -11.89
N ILE A 3 13.82 12.40 -11.63
CA ILE A 3 12.86 11.44 -11.13
C ILE A 3 12.46 10.53 -12.28
N LYS A 4 12.63 9.22 -12.10
CA LYS A 4 12.34 8.19 -13.12
C LYS A 4 10.96 7.56 -12.96
N GLY A 5 10.43 7.59 -11.75
CA GLY A 5 9.10 7.07 -11.46
C GLY A 5 8.73 7.29 -10.00
N MET A 6 7.47 7.14 -9.70
CA MET A 6 6.90 7.30 -8.37
C MET A 6 6.08 6.07 -8.00
N ILE A 7 6.12 5.71 -6.75
CA ILE A 7 5.22 4.73 -6.12
C ILE A 7 4.75 5.28 -4.78
N GLY A 8 3.55 4.93 -4.41
CA GLY A 8 3.02 5.25 -3.10
C GLY A 8 2.32 4.03 -2.51
N LEU A 9 2.35 3.84 -1.20
CA LEU A 9 1.59 2.78 -0.56
C LEU A 9 0.24 3.34 -0.12
N SER A 10 -0.86 2.78 -0.64
CA SER A 10 -2.24 3.14 -0.25
C SER A 10 -2.51 4.64 -0.40
N LEU A 11 -2.54 5.40 0.69
CA LEU A 11 -2.66 6.86 0.68
C LEU A 11 -1.57 7.53 -0.18
N GLY A 12 -0.38 6.96 -0.17
CA GLY A 12 0.75 7.49 -0.94
C GLY A 12 0.54 7.51 -2.45
N GLU A 13 -0.35 6.68 -3.01
CA GLU A 13 -0.69 6.77 -4.45
C GLU A 13 -1.33 8.11 -4.80
N TYR A 14 -2.21 8.63 -3.95
CA TYR A 14 -2.81 9.97 -4.17
C TYR A 14 -1.74 11.06 -4.15
N VAL A 15 -0.76 10.94 -3.25
CA VAL A 15 0.38 11.88 -3.20
C VAL A 15 1.24 11.77 -4.48
N ALA A 16 1.52 10.57 -4.94
CA ALA A 16 2.27 10.34 -6.18
C ALA A 16 1.52 10.89 -7.41
N LEU A 17 0.19 10.71 -7.47
CA LEU A 17 -0.64 11.24 -8.55
C LEU A 17 -0.69 12.78 -8.55
N ILE A 18 -0.75 13.41 -7.37
CA ILE A 18 -0.63 14.86 -7.24
C ILE A 18 0.75 15.33 -7.70
N ALA A 19 1.82 14.69 -7.23
CA ALA A 19 3.19 15.05 -7.55
C ALA A 19 3.55 14.85 -9.03
N SER A 20 2.88 13.91 -9.71
CA SER A 20 3.01 13.68 -11.16
C SER A 20 2.08 14.54 -12.02
N ASN A 21 1.33 15.47 -11.43
CA ASN A 21 0.30 16.29 -12.09
C ASN A 21 -0.86 15.49 -12.73
N ALA A 22 -1.06 14.24 -12.36
CA ALA A 22 -2.24 13.47 -12.76
C ALA A 22 -3.51 13.92 -12.03
N LEU A 23 -3.35 14.57 -10.89
CA LEU A 23 -4.41 15.07 -10.03
C LEU A 23 -4.00 16.43 -9.47
N SER A 24 -4.90 17.43 -9.49
CA SER A 24 -4.63 18.70 -8.86
C SER A 24 -4.51 18.54 -7.34
N PHE A 25 -3.70 19.40 -6.70
CA PHE A 25 -3.53 19.36 -5.25
C PHE A 25 -4.86 19.53 -4.51
N GLU A 26 -5.68 20.49 -4.95
CA GLU A 26 -6.98 20.77 -4.32
C GLU A 26 -7.93 19.58 -4.42
N GLU A 27 -8.05 18.97 -5.60
CA GLU A 27 -8.92 17.80 -5.79
C GLU A 27 -8.37 16.57 -5.06
N GLY A 28 -7.06 16.40 -5.05
CA GLY A 28 -6.41 15.31 -4.32
C GLY A 28 -6.68 15.34 -2.82
N ILE A 29 -6.63 16.52 -2.20
CA ILE A 29 -6.97 16.68 -0.77
C ILE A 29 -8.45 16.35 -0.51
N LYS A 30 -9.37 16.80 -1.38
CA LYS A 30 -10.79 16.44 -1.28
C LYS A 30 -10.99 14.94 -1.39
N LEU A 31 -10.37 14.29 -2.39
CA LEU A 31 -10.45 12.85 -2.56
C LEU A 31 -9.92 12.06 -1.36
N VAL A 32 -8.80 12.49 -0.78
CA VAL A 32 -8.23 11.84 0.42
C VAL A 32 -9.17 12.00 1.61
N ALA A 33 -9.82 13.16 1.77
CA ALA A 33 -10.81 13.37 2.82
C ALA A 33 -12.06 12.50 2.63
N ASP A 34 -12.60 12.44 1.40
CA ASP A 34 -13.75 11.61 1.06
C ASP A 34 -13.42 10.12 1.26
N ARG A 35 -12.25 9.67 0.80
CA ARG A 35 -11.73 8.32 1.00
C ARG A 35 -11.68 7.96 2.49
N ALA A 36 -11.10 8.82 3.30
CA ALA A 36 -10.99 8.60 4.74
C ALA A 36 -12.38 8.49 5.39
N HIS A 37 -13.31 9.34 4.99
CA HIS A 37 -14.70 9.31 5.48
C HIS A 37 -15.41 7.99 5.12
N PHE A 38 -15.32 7.55 3.87
CA PHE A 38 -15.95 6.30 3.42
C PHE A 38 -15.31 5.08 4.08
N MET A 39 -14.00 5.07 4.24
CA MET A 39 -13.30 4.01 4.95
C MET A 39 -13.68 3.97 6.44
N GLN A 40 -13.85 5.13 7.09
CA GLN A 40 -14.31 5.17 8.49
C GLN A 40 -15.71 4.57 8.63
N GLN A 41 -16.62 4.83 7.71
CA GLN A 41 -17.96 4.25 7.74
C GLN A 41 -17.94 2.72 7.69
N ASP A 42 -17.09 2.10 6.86
CA ASP A 42 -16.96 0.65 6.81
C ASP A 42 -16.28 0.10 8.07
N ALA A 43 -15.24 0.79 8.58
CA ALA A 43 -14.56 0.41 9.82
C ALA A 43 -15.50 0.42 11.05
N ASP A 44 -16.46 1.34 11.08
CA ASP A 44 -17.43 1.45 12.17
C ASP A 44 -18.56 0.39 12.10
N ARG A 45 -18.78 -0.20 10.91
CA ARG A 45 -19.83 -1.24 10.72
C ARG A 45 -19.44 -2.58 11.32
N GLU A 46 -18.18 -2.94 11.27
CA GLU A 46 -17.71 -4.24 11.70
C GLU A 46 -16.31 -4.20 12.29
N ILE A 47 -16.16 -4.79 13.47
CA ILE A 47 -14.85 -4.87 14.14
C ILE A 47 -13.91 -5.79 13.36
N SER A 48 -12.94 -5.20 12.72
CA SER A 48 -11.89 -5.87 11.98
C SER A 48 -10.56 -5.20 12.21
N THR A 49 -9.47 -5.87 11.93
CA THR A 49 -8.12 -5.33 12.16
C THR A 49 -7.09 -6.01 11.26
N LEU A 50 -5.84 -5.60 11.38
CA LEU A 50 -4.71 -6.08 10.62
C LEU A 50 -3.63 -6.68 11.52
N ALA A 51 -2.84 -7.58 10.98
CA ALA A 51 -1.61 -8.07 11.60
C ALA A 51 -0.47 -8.13 10.57
N ALA A 52 0.71 -7.67 10.96
CA ALA A 52 1.92 -7.86 10.19
C ALA A 52 2.47 -9.28 10.45
N VAL A 53 2.87 -9.95 9.38
CA VAL A 53 3.49 -11.27 9.39
C VAL A 53 4.91 -11.10 8.84
N LEU A 54 5.90 -11.36 9.66
CA LEU A 54 7.32 -11.14 9.36
C LEU A 54 8.02 -12.42 8.93
N ASP A 55 8.82 -12.33 7.87
CA ASP A 55 9.52 -13.44 7.22
C ASP A 55 8.55 -14.60 6.93
N PRO A 56 7.47 -14.35 6.13
CA PRO A 56 6.41 -15.31 5.88
C PRO A 56 6.85 -16.42 4.92
N GLN A 57 6.42 -17.65 5.17
CA GLN A 57 6.30 -18.68 4.14
C GLN A 57 5.05 -18.39 3.33
N LEU A 58 5.22 -17.55 2.29
CA LEU A 58 4.10 -16.89 1.62
C LEU A 58 3.10 -17.86 1.02
N GLN A 59 3.58 -18.92 0.33
CA GLN A 59 2.72 -19.87 -0.34
C GLN A 59 1.85 -20.62 0.67
N GLU A 60 2.44 -21.11 1.73
CA GLU A 60 1.77 -21.88 2.79
C GLU A 60 0.73 -21.02 3.52
N ILE A 61 1.04 -19.74 3.73
CA ILE A 61 0.06 -18.80 4.33
C ILE A 61 -1.09 -18.51 3.36
N GLN A 62 -0.85 -18.40 2.07
CA GLN A 62 -1.90 -18.26 1.06
C GLN A 62 -2.83 -19.48 1.03
N GLU A 63 -2.27 -20.67 1.06
CA GLU A 63 -3.03 -21.93 1.11
C GLU A 63 -3.85 -22.04 2.40
N LEU A 64 -3.26 -21.70 3.56
CA LEU A 64 -3.97 -21.63 4.83
C LEU A 64 -5.16 -20.67 4.78
N ILE A 65 -4.95 -19.45 4.29
CA ILE A 65 -6.02 -18.43 4.20
C ILE A 65 -7.12 -18.90 3.24
N THR A 66 -6.76 -19.49 2.11
CA THR A 66 -7.73 -20.03 1.15
C THR A 66 -8.60 -21.11 1.79
N ALA A 67 -7.99 -22.08 2.48
CA ALA A 67 -8.71 -23.14 3.19
C ALA A 67 -9.63 -22.57 4.30
N GLN A 68 -9.20 -21.51 4.98
CA GLN A 68 -10.02 -20.84 5.99
C GLN A 68 -11.22 -20.12 5.35
N GLN A 69 -11.04 -19.48 4.21
CA GLN A 69 -12.13 -18.82 3.47
C GLN A 69 -13.18 -19.84 2.97
N GLU A 70 -12.75 -21.02 2.53
CA GLU A 70 -13.65 -22.12 2.17
C GLU A 70 -14.51 -22.59 3.36
N ASN A 71 -13.99 -22.41 4.59
CA ASN A 71 -14.72 -22.67 5.83
C ASN A 71 -15.44 -21.42 6.39
N ASN A 72 -15.74 -20.44 5.55
CA ASN A 72 -16.42 -19.19 5.86
C ASN A 72 -15.71 -18.29 6.88
N GLN A 73 -14.40 -18.47 7.10
CA GLN A 73 -13.63 -17.53 7.90
C GLN A 73 -13.29 -16.29 7.05
N ARG A 74 -13.39 -15.13 7.68
CA ARG A 74 -13.21 -13.84 7.00
C ARG A 74 -11.82 -13.28 7.30
N VAL A 75 -10.84 -13.86 6.64
CA VAL A 75 -9.42 -13.48 6.72
C VAL A 75 -8.84 -13.37 5.33
N TYR A 76 -7.96 -12.38 5.10
CA TYR A 76 -7.45 -12.01 3.78
C TYR A 76 -6.02 -11.49 3.89
N ILE A 77 -5.21 -11.66 2.84
CA ILE A 77 -3.99 -10.89 2.72
C ILE A 77 -4.38 -9.45 2.29
N ALA A 78 -3.89 -8.47 3.02
CA ALA A 78 -4.15 -7.05 2.79
C ALA A 78 -2.99 -6.33 2.08
N ASN A 79 -1.74 -6.70 2.40
CA ASN A 79 -0.57 -6.06 1.79
C ASN A 79 0.55 -7.07 1.54
N TYR A 80 1.21 -6.92 0.39
CA TYR A 80 2.49 -7.52 0.04
C TYR A 80 3.55 -6.43 0.07
N ASN A 81 4.10 -6.14 1.26
CA ASN A 81 4.99 -4.99 1.47
C ASN A 81 6.40 -5.24 0.96
N SER A 82 6.94 -6.42 1.23
CA SER A 82 8.28 -6.86 0.82
C SER A 82 8.37 -8.38 0.91
N PRO A 83 9.47 -9.03 0.45
CA PRO A 83 9.69 -10.45 0.67
C PRO A 83 9.69 -10.84 2.15
N GLN A 84 9.97 -9.90 3.05
CA GLN A 84 10.06 -10.13 4.49
C GLN A 84 8.82 -9.70 5.27
N GLN A 85 7.78 -9.15 4.59
CA GLN A 85 6.57 -8.71 5.30
C GLN A 85 5.34 -8.70 4.41
N ILE A 86 4.32 -9.42 4.87
CA ILE A 86 2.94 -9.27 4.42
C ILE A 86 2.08 -8.73 5.57
N VAL A 87 0.87 -8.30 5.24
CA VAL A 87 -0.16 -7.95 6.23
C VAL A 87 -1.40 -8.79 5.95
N VAL A 88 -1.96 -9.37 6.99
CA VAL A 88 -3.20 -10.15 6.97
C VAL A 88 -4.28 -9.38 7.71
N GLY A 89 -5.50 -9.35 7.19
CA GLY A 89 -6.63 -8.66 7.80
C GLY A 89 -7.85 -9.54 7.91
N GLY A 90 -8.71 -9.26 8.89
CA GLY A 90 -9.95 -10.01 9.07
C GLY A 90 -10.73 -9.58 10.29
N THR A 91 -11.81 -10.30 10.61
CA THR A 91 -12.45 -10.14 11.93
C THR A 91 -11.43 -10.43 13.02
N LEU A 92 -11.58 -9.81 14.19
CA LEU A 92 -10.62 -10.04 15.27
C LEU A 92 -10.52 -11.52 15.65
N THR A 93 -11.64 -12.26 15.60
CA THR A 93 -11.73 -13.69 15.92
C THR A 93 -10.99 -14.54 14.89
N ASP A 94 -11.33 -14.37 13.60
CA ASP A 94 -10.73 -15.17 12.52
C ASP A 94 -9.23 -14.86 12.37
N LEU A 95 -8.88 -13.57 12.45
CA LEU A 95 -7.49 -13.15 12.39
C LEU A 95 -6.66 -13.78 13.51
N LYS A 96 -7.12 -13.74 14.77
CA LYS A 96 -6.40 -14.37 15.87
C LYS A 96 -6.26 -15.89 15.69
N ALA A 97 -7.28 -16.57 15.20
CA ALA A 97 -7.21 -18.00 14.89
C ALA A 97 -6.17 -18.30 13.80
N THR A 98 -6.13 -17.45 12.74
CA THR A 98 -5.15 -17.55 11.68
C THR A 98 -3.72 -17.32 12.18
N LEU A 99 -3.50 -16.26 12.98
CA LEU A 99 -2.18 -15.95 13.52
C LEU A 99 -1.67 -17.08 14.42
N LYS A 100 -2.53 -17.64 15.25
CA LYS A 100 -2.21 -18.80 16.10
C LYS A 100 -1.74 -19.98 15.23
N LYS A 101 -2.44 -20.26 14.12
CA LYS A 101 -2.08 -21.34 13.21
C LYS A 101 -0.77 -21.08 12.48
N ILE A 102 -0.53 -19.84 12.04
CA ILE A 102 0.76 -19.42 11.46
C ILE A 102 1.92 -19.66 12.46
N GLU A 103 1.70 -19.40 13.74
CA GLU A 103 2.71 -19.61 14.80
C GLU A 103 2.90 -21.10 15.11
N GLU A 104 1.82 -21.88 15.25
CA GLU A 104 1.87 -23.33 15.52
C GLU A 104 2.58 -24.10 14.41
N ASP A 105 2.31 -23.74 13.15
CA ASP A 105 2.88 -24.37 11.96
C ASP A 105 4.24 -23.76 11.56
N ASN A 106 4.77 -22.79 12.33
CA ASN A 106 6.02 -22.06 12.08
C ASN A 106 6.10 -21.42 10.68
N LEU A 107 4.97 -20.90 10.17
CA LEU A 107 4.88 -20.31 8.83
C LEU A 107 5.44 -18.89 8.75
N ALA A 108 5.84 -18.29 9.86
CA ALA A 108 6.47 -16.98 9.92
C ALA A 108 7.39 -16.88 11.14
N LYS A 109 8.36 -15.99 11.05
CA LYS A 109 9.24 -15.70 12.20
C LYS A 109 8.49 -15.02 13.36
N ARG A 110 7.53 -14.16 13.03
CA ARG A 110 6.75 -13.39 14.03
C ARG A 110 5.47 -12.83 13.43
N THR A 111 4.42 -12.80 14.24
CA THR A 111 3.19 -12.06 13.95
C THR A 111 3.02 -10.88 14.91
N ILE A 112 2.45 -9.77 14.43
CA ILE A 112 2.23 -8.54 15.22
C ILE A 112 0.85 -7.98 14.91
N LEU A 113 -0.07 -8.04 15.86
CA LEU A 113 -1.37 -7.39 15.73
C LEU A 113 -1.18 -5.86 15.68
N LEU A 114 -1.75 -5.22 14.66
CA LEU A 114 -1.63 -3.78 14.47
C LEU A 114 -2.70 -3.03 15.28
N LYS A 115 -2.36 -1.84 15.75
CA LYS A 115 -3.29 -0.97 16.48
C LYS A 115 -4.09 -0.11 15.49
N VAL A 116 -4.91 -0.76 14.65
CA VAL A 116 -5.76 -0.11 13.67
C VAL A 116 -7.19 -0.62 13.77
N ASN A 117 -8.15 0.22 13.42
CA ASN A 117 -9.56 -0.11 13.39
C ASN A 117 -10.01 -0.32 11.94
N GLY A 118 -9.86 -1.54 11.46
CA GLY A 118 -10.30 -1.97 10.13
C GLY A 118 -9.27 -2.84 9.42
N ALA A 119 -9.77 -3.86 8.71
CA ALA A 119 -9.00 -4.71 7.82
C ALA A 119 -8.92 -4.05 6.43
N PHE A 120 -8.18 -2.93 6.33
CA PHE A 120 -7.98 -2.18 5.10
C PHE A 120 -7.46 -3.07 3.97
N HIS A 121 -7.77 -2.71 2.72
CA HIS A 121 -7.35 -3.46 1.53
C HIS A 121 -7.87 -4.89 1.47
N THR A 122 -9.04 -5.12 2.03
CA THR A 122 -9.77 -6.39 1.99
C THR A 122 -11.24 -6.15 1.66
N PRO A 123 -12.05 -7.19 1.37
CA PRO A 123 -13.48 -7.05 1.10
C PRO A 123 -14.30 -6.36 2.19
N PHE A 124 -13.77 -6.16 3.39
CA PHE A 124 -14.42 -5.35 4.45
C PHE A 124 -14.64 -3.89 4.02
N PHE A 125 -13.91 -3.41 3.02
CA PHE A 125 -13.99 -2.04 2.51
C PHE A 125 -14.72 -1.93 1.16
N ASN A 126 -15.57 -2.91 0.80
CA ASN A 126 -16.39 -2.85 -0.40
C ASN A 126 -17.43 -1.71 -0.38
N GLY A 127 -17.92 -1.29 0.80
CA GLY A 127 -18.81 -0.14 0.93
C GLY A 127 -18.10 1.16 0.57
N ALA A 128 -16.91 1.37 1.11
CA ALA A 128 -16.06 2.52 0.77
C ALA A 128 -15.67 2.51 -0.71
N ARG A 129 -15.33 1.35 -1.27
CA ARG A 129 -15.08 1.15 -2.69
C ARG A 129 -16.25 1.65 -3.54
N GLN A 130 -17.48 1.27 -3.21
CA GLN A 130 -18.68 1.66 -3.97
C GLN A 130 -18.94 3.17 -3.87
N GLN A 131 -18.72 3.78 -2.72
CA GLN A 131 -18.83 5.24 -2.56
C GLN A 131 -17.75 5.98 -3.35
N MET A 132 -16.50 5.49 -3.30
CA MET A 132 -15.41 6.04 -4.11
C MET A 132 -15.68 5.92 -5.61
N HIS A 133 -16.29 4.83 -6.09
CA HIS A 133 -16.70 4.70 -7.49
C HIS A 133 -17.46 5.94 -7.96
N ASN A 134 -18.53 6.31 -7.26
CA ASN A 134 -19.35 7.47 -7.60
C ASN A 134 -18.56 8.79 -7.52
N ARG A 135 -17.72 8.92 -6.49
CA ARG A 135 -16.90 10.12 -6.27
C ARG A 135 -15.87 10.34 -7.38
N LEU A 136 -15.22 9.27 -7.81
CA LEU A 136 -14.16 9.32 -8.83
C LEU A 136 -14.69 9.68 -10.22
N GLN A 137 -15.98 9.44 -10.52
CA GLN A 137 -16.59 9.85 -11.79
C GLN A 137 -16.66 11.37 -11.98
N THR A 138 -16.50 12.16 -10.93
CA THR A 138 -16.56 13.62 -10.97
C THR A 138 -15.19 14.29 -10.97
N VAL A 139 -14.13 13.50 -11.03
CA VAL A 139 -12.74 13.98 -10.94
C VAL A 139 -12.15 14.13 -12.34
N ASP A 140 -11.52 15.25 -12.57
CA ASP A 140 -10.75 15.51 -13.78
C ASP A 140 -9.31 15.01 -13.58
N PHE A 141 -9.04 13.83 -14.12
CA PHE A 141 -7.71 13.22 -14.12
C PHE A 141 -6.96 13.55 -15.39
N HIS A 142 -5.65 13.69 -15.27
CA HIS A 142 -4.73 13.88 -16.38
C HIS A 142 -3.73 12.72 -16.49
N GLU A 143 -3.06 12.60 -17.62
CA GLU A 143 -1.96 11.65 -17.75
C GLU A 143 -0.81 12.06 -16.84
N PRO A 144 -0.25 11.14 -16.02
CA PRO A 144 0.89 11.43 -15.16
C PRO A 144 2.09 11.92 -15.97
N GLN A 145 2.68 13.06 -15.60
CA GLN A 145 3.89 13.60 -16.25
C GLN A 145 5.17 12.86 -15.84
N ILE A 146 5.11 12.13 -14.74
CA ILE A 146 6.13 11.21 -14.26
C ILE A 146 5.43 9.89 -14.04
N GLU A 147 6.04 8.79 -14.48
CA GLU A 147 5.46 7.46 -14.33
C GLU A 147 5.09 7.15 -12.88
N VAL A 148 3.88 6.68 -12.66
CA VAL A 148 3.40 6.23 -11.35
C VAL A 148 2.94 4.78 -11.49
N ILE A 149 3.44 3.89 -10.63
CA ILE A 149 3.04 2.47 -10.62
C ILE A 149 1.98 2.24 -9.54
N SER A 150 0.89 1.59 -9.94
CA SER A 150 -0.22 1.26 -9.05
C SER A 150 0.08 0.08 -8.12
N ASN A 151 -0.22 0.23 -6.83
CA ASN A 151 -0.19 -0.91 -5.89
C ASN A 151 -1.27 -1.97 -6.17
N THR A 152 -2.29 -1.62 -6.94
CA THR A 152 -3.43 -2.50 -7.22
C THR A 152 -3.16 -3.41 -8.41
N THR A 153 -2.56 -2.85 -9.47
CA THR A 153 -2.37 -3.54 -10.76
C THR A 153 -0.93 -3.92 -11.05
N ASN A 154 0.04 -3.35 -10.32
CA ASN A 154 1.48 -3.45 -10.59
C ASN A 154 1.89 -2.94 -11.98
N SER A 155 1.09 -2.05 -12.57
CA SER A 155 1.33 -1.42 -13.87
C SER A 155 1.31 0.10 -13.73
N LEU A 156 1.77 0.79 -14.76
CA LEU A 156 1.68 2.24 -14.83
C LEU A 156 0.21 2.68 -14.77
N PHE A 157 -0.02 3.81 -14.12
CA PHE A 157 -1.29 4.51 -14.22
C PHE A 157 -1.38 5.24 -15.55
N HIS A 158 -2.54 5.10 -16.22
CA HIS A 158 -2.97 5.92 -17.33
C HIS A 158 -4.25 6.64 -16.95
N CYS A 159 -4.43 7.85 -17.50
CA CYS A 159 -5.55 8.72 -17.15
C CYS A 159 -6.91 7.99 -17.19
N GLU A 160 -7.16 7.19 -18.22
CA GLU A 160 -8.40 6.46 -18.43
C GLU A 160 -8.68 5.37 -17.40
N ASP A 161 -7.62 4.79 -16.79
CA ASP A 161 -7.72 3.69 -15.83
C ASP A 161 -7.81 4.17 -14.38
N LEU A 162 -7.39 5.42 -14.11
CA LEU A 162 -7.28 5.97 -12.75
C LEU A 162 -8.54 5.78 -11.90
N PRO A 163 -9.76 6.12 -12.36
CA PRO A 163 -10.95 5.96 -11.53
C PRO A 163 -11.17 4.50 -11.11
N GLY A 164 -11.06 3.56 -12.06
CA GLY A 164 -11.30 2.15 -11.81
C GLY A 164 -10.25 1.51 -10.90
N ILE A 165 -8.99 1.93 -10.98
CA ILE A 165 -7.90 1.43 -10.15
C ILE A 165 -8.01 1.98 -8.72
N LEU A 166 -8.22 3.29 -8.55
CA LEU A 166 -8.36 3.93 -7.25
C LEU A 166 -9.61 3.46 -6.49
N GLU A 167 -10.70 3.15 -7.20
CA GLU A 167 -11.86 2.49 -6.62
C GLU A 167 -11.49 1.13 -6.04
N LYS A 168 -10.84 0.27 -6.83
CA LYS A 168 -10.48 -1.09 -6.42
C LYS A 168 -9.48 -1.12 -5.27
N GLN A 169 -8.55 -0.16 -5.22
CA GLN A 169 -7.49 -0.07 -4.23
C GLN A 169 -7.99 -0.25 -2.77
N LEU A 170 -9.19 0.22 -2.45
CA LEU A 170 -9.70 0.18 -1.07
C LEU A 170 -9.98 -1.22 -0.57
N ALA A 171 -10.35 -2.14 -1.46
CA ALA A 171 -10.91 -3.45 -1.12
C ALA A 171 -10.10 -4.64 -1.65
N VAL A 172 -8.91 -4.39 -2.21
CA VAL A 172 -8.00 -5.43 -2.71
C VAL A 172 -6.59 -5.23 -2.16
N PRO A 173 -5.76 -6.28 -2.13
CA PRO A 173 -4.40 -6.19 -1.61
C PRO A 173 -3.54 -5.16 -2.33
N THR A 174 -2.61 -4.54 -1.59
CA THR A 174 -1.56 -3.69 -2.14
C THR A 174 -0.28 -4.49 -2.40
N HIS A 175 0.51 -4.08 -3.39
CA HIS A 175 1.69 -4.81 -3.87
C HIS A 175 2.95 -3.95 -3.92
N PHE A 176 3.29 -3.27 -2.82
CA PHE A 176 4.42 -2.33 -2.78
C PHE A 176 5.75 -2.97 -3.19
N GLY A 177 6.04 -4.18 -2.71
CA GLY A 177 7.27 -4.88 -3.08
C GLY A 177 7.39 -5.18 -4.57
N ALA A 178 6.27 -5.50 -5.24
CA ALA A 178 6.25 -5.69 -6.69
C ALA A 178 6.47 -4.37 -7.44
N ASN A 179 5.90 -3.26 -6.96
CA ASN A 179 6.11 -1.93 -7.55
C ASN A 179 7.58 -1.52 -7.50
N VAL A 180 8.27 -1.75 -6.37
CA VAL A 180 9.72 -1.48 -6.28
C VAL A 180 10.49 -2.30 -7.30
N LYS A 181 10.22 -3.62 -7.42
CA LYS A 181 10.85 -4.49 -8.42
C LYS A 181 10.65 -3.98 -9.84
N GLU A 182 9.44 -3.51 -10.14
CA GLU A 182 9.08 -3.00 -11.46
C GLU A 182 9.87 -1.72 -11.79
N LEU A 183 9.96 -0.76 -10.85
CA LEU A 183 10.78 0.44 -11.03
C LEU A 183 12.28 0.11 -11.24
N VAL A 184 12.83 -0.80 -10.44
CA VAL A 184 14.23 -1.22 -10.60
C VAL A 184 14.46 -1.79 -12.00
N LYS A 185 13.54 -2.63 -12.47
CA LYS A 185 13.67 -3.31 -13.76
C LYS A 185 13.50 -2.38 -14.96
N HIS A 186 12.44 -1.55 -14.96
CA HIS A 186 12.09 -0.69 -16.10
C HIS A 186 12.85 0.63 -16.10
N ALA A 187 12.83 1.33 -14.98
CA ALA A 187 13.45 2.65 -14.88
C ALA A 187 14.94 2.59 -14.55
N LYS A 188 15.48 1.39 -14.27
CA LYS A 188 16.89 1.15 -13.89
C LYS A 188 17.34 2.11 -12.79
N ILE A 189 16.51 2.26 -11.77
CA ILE A 189 16.84 3.09 -10.62
C ILE A 189 17.86 2.39 -9.73
N ASP A 190 18.73 3.16 -9.11
CA ASP A 190 19.69 2.74 -8.08
C ASP A 190 19.41 3.39 -6.72
N THR A 191 18.56 4.41 -6.71
CA THR A 191 18.27 5.22 -5.54
C THR A 191 16.75 5.42 -5.38
N THR A 192 16.27 5.34 -4.16
CA THR A 192 14.90 5.71 -3.78
C THR A 192 14.93 6.81 -2.73
N LEU A 193 13.98 7.75 -2.82
CA LEU A 193 13.78 8.81 -1.84
C LEU A 193 12.36 8.71 -1.30
N GLU A 194 12.22 8.32 -0.02
CA GLU A 194 10.96 8.36 0.70
C GLU A 194 10.72 9.77 1.23
N ILE A 195 9.57 10.37 0.91
CA ILE A 195 9.14 11.66 1.43
C ILE A 195 7.90 11.46 2.29
N GLY A 196 8.03 11.71 3.59
CA GLY A 196 6.95 11.52 4.55
C GLY A 196 7.44 11.07 5.92
N PRO A 197 6.53 10.88 6.89
CA PRO A 197 6.91 10.49 8.24
C PRO A 197 7.44 9.06 8.31
N GLY A 198 8.61 8.87 8.87
CA GLY A 198 9.24 7.57 9.08
C GLY A 198 10.10 7.08 7.91
N LYS A 199 10.49 5.81 7.99
CA LYS A 199 11.43 5.13 7.07
C LYS A 199 10.89 3.76 6.64
N THR A 200 9.59 3.58 6.66
CA THR A 200 8.99 2.26 6.47
C THR A 200 9.12 1.79 5.04
N LEU A 201 8.86 2.67 4.08
CA LEU A 201 8.92 2.33 2.65
C LEU A 201 10.37 2.17 2.19
N SER A 202 11.30 2.99 2.68
CA SER A 202 12.75 2.83 2.46
C SER A 202 13.23 1.46 2.93
N ARG A 203 12.79 1.01 4.11
CA ARG A 203 13.11 -0.33 4.59
C ARG A 203 12.53 -1.43 3.70
N PHE A 204 11.29 -1.30 3.24
CA PHE A 204 10.68 -2.27 2.32
C PHE A 204 11.41 -2.28 0.97
N ALA A 205 11.78 -1.13 0.43
CA ALA A 205 12.55 -1.04 -0.80
C ALA A 205 13.91 -1.74 -0.67
N HIS A 206 14.63 -1.52 0.41
CA HIS A 206 15.90 -2.21 0.69
C HIS A 206 15.73 -3.72 0.89
N GLN A 207 14.61 -4.18 1.45
CA GLN A 207 14.30 -5.61 1.57
C GLN A 207 13.99 -6.25 0.21
N VAL A 208 13.48 -5.47 -0.73
CA VAL A 208 13.21 -5.92 -2.11
C VAL A 208 14.49 -6.01 -2.92
N ASP A 209 15.36 -5.00 -2.80
CA ASP A 209 16.67 -4.96 -3.46
C ASP A 209 17.69 -4.29 -2.52
N GLN A 210 18.64 -5.08 -2.02
CA GLN A 210 19.69 -4.63 -1.10
C GLN A 210 20.72 -3.72 -1.76
N GLN A 211 20.76 -3.62 -3.09
CA GLN A 211 21.65 -2.72 -3.83
C GLN A 211 21.08 -1.30 -3.93
N LEU A 212 19.78 -1.11 -3.66
CA LEU A 212 19.17 0.21 -3.67
C LEU A 212 19.73 1.10 -2.57
N ASN A 213 20.21 2.28 -2.96
CA ASN A 213 20.47 3.38 -2.02
C ASN A 213 19.14 3.99 -1.59
N THR A 214 18.74 3.75 -0.35
CA THR A 214 17.47 4.23 0.17
C THR A 214 17.68 5.47 1.05
N GLN A 215 17.06 6.57 0.65
CA GLN A 215 17.09 7.86 1.35
C GLN A 215 15.68 8.22 1.81
N HIS A 216 15.57 9.14 2.78
CA HIS A 216 14.28 9.63 3.28
C HIS A 216 14.37 11.08 3.72
N ILE A 217 13.25 11.76 3.62
CA ILE A 217 13.03 13.13 4.13
C ILE A 217 11.74 13.10 4.96
N GLU A 218 11.89 13.23 6.28
CA GLU A 218 10.79 13.24 7.24
C GLU A 218 10.51 14.64 7.79
N ASN A 219 11.55 15.50 7.83
CA ASN A 219 11.50 16.82 8.43
C ASN A 219 12.45 17.80 7.71
N LEU A 220 12.42 19.07 8.13
CA LEU A 220 13.23 20.13 7.53
C LEU A 220 14.74 19.85 7.62
N ALA A 221 15.22 19.28 8.70
CA ALA A 221 16.65 18.98 8.85
C ALA A 221 17.12 17.92 7.86
N ASP A 222 16.30 16.87 7.62
CA ASP A 222 16.57 15.87 6.58
C ASP A 222 16.59 16.50 5.18
N TYR A 223 15.65 17.41 4.91
CA TYR A 223 15.62 18.13 3.64
C TYR A 223 16.85 19.01 3.43
N GLU A 224 17.25 19.79 4.44
CA GLU A 224 18.45 20.64 4.36
C GLU A 224 19.73 19.81 4.14
N LYS A 225 19.85 18.68 4.85
CA LYS A 225 20.94 17.73 4.65
C LYS A 225 20.94 17.16 3.23
N PHE A 226 19.81 16.69 2.75
CA PHE A 226 19.66 16.15 1.41
C PHE A 226 20.08 17.15 0.32
N ILE A 227 19.61 18.40 0.42
CA ILE A 227 19.98 19.45 -0.55
C ILE A 227 21.48 19.79 -0.53
N LYS A 228 22.11 19.72 0.64
CA LYS A 228 23.55 19.93 0.76
C LYS A 228 24.35 18.82 0.07
N GLU A 229 23.98 17.57 0.31
CA GLU A 229 24.62 16.40 -0.30
C GLU A 229 24.46 16.34 -1.84
N GLN A 230 23.46 17.02 -2.41
CA GLN A 230 23.29 17.11 -3.87
C GLN A 230 24.12 18.21 -4.54
N LYS A 231 24.78 19.08 -3.76
CA LYS A 231 25.60 20.20 -4.26
C LYS A 231 27.10 19.89 -4.26
N ASP A 232 27.51 18.88 -3.50
CA ASP A 232 28.87 18.37 -3.43
C ASP A 232 29.09 17.26 -4.46
#